data_f3eb927228898d559bbf51295fb200ce
#
_entry.id   f3eb927228898d559bbf51295fb200ce
#
_cell.length_a   1.000
_cell.length_b   1.000
_cell.length_c   1.000
_cell.angle_alpha   90.00
_cell.angle_beta   90.00
_cell.angle_gamma   90.00
#
_symmetry.space_group_name_H-M   'P 1'
#
loop_
_entity.id
_entity.type
_entity.pdbx_description
1 polymer ?
#
loop_
_entity_poly.entity_id
_entity_poly.type
_entity_poly.pdbx_seq_one_letter_code
_entity_poly.pdbx_strand_id
1 'polypeptide(L)'
;MRGWRAAIAGGIVLLLAPWFGAAHEVDLRRLPLGDGKISQAPRVGWIWACRINPGAGGAHRKGPWIRADGTWDSLAKPTVSGSVTWLGSWTIELLGDRRVFVSNGLPKHPTGSFPISPSEPGYQYDRNPNRIAEQTVRIELPANPQLAPAPTCAPGAVGILLTGVALFNALDAPGRDAPAHEVQDRCKGHPQVSGVYHYHSLTSCIDDKPGPDGHSPLVGYALDGFGIFGMYEGGKKLSSRDLDECHGHTHEIVWDGKRVTMFHYHATPDFPYTVGCMRGTIRREDVRTISGPPPGGTPGRPPDLAAAANELQIPVERLRAALGPPPPDLAAAAARLGISEQRLRRALGVP
;
A
#
# COMPACT_ATOMS: atom_id res chain seq x y z
N MET A 1 -73.95 35.96 -37.35
CA MET A 1 -72.58 36.36 -36.92
C MET A 1 -72.20 35.42 -35.72
N ARG A 2 -71.33 34.41 -35.99
CA ARG A 2 -70.95 33.42 -35.00
C ARG A 2 -69.48 33.74 -34.56
N GLY A 3 -69.33 34.15 -33.31
CA GLY A 3 -68.01 34.44 -32.73
C GLY A 3 -67.28 33.16 -32.29
N TRP A 4 -66.07 32.95 -32.80
CA TRP A 4 -65.15 31.88 -32.34
C TRP A 4 -64.36 32.35 -31.10
N ARG A 5 -64.49 31.59 -30.01
CA ARG A 5 -63.61 31.77 -28.85
C ARG A 5 -62.42 30.81 -29.00
N ALA A 6 -61.24 31.36 -29.09
CA ALA A 6 -60.00 30.59 -29.06
C ALA A 6 -59.66 30.24 -27.60
N ALA A 7 -59.51 28.94 -27.29
CA ALA A 7 -59.01 28.46 -26.02
C ALA A 7 -57.46 28.40 -26.10
N ILE A 8 -56.81 29.14 -25.22
CA ILE A 8 -55.34 29.07 -25.03
C ILE A 8 -55.07 27.93 -24.01
N ALA A 9 -54.48 26.82 -24.49
CA ALA A 9 -54.00 25.77 -23.65
C ALA A 9 -52.61 26.16 -23.14
N GLY A 10 -52.48 26.54 -21.85
CA GLY A 10 -51.20 26.79 -21.17
C GLY A 10 -50.53 25.47 -20.85
N GLY A 11 -49.48 25.11 -21.57
CA GLY A 11 -48.64 23.96 -21.21
C GLY A 11 -47.72 24.33 -20.07
N ILE A 12 -47.86 23.61 -18.94
CA ILE A 12 -46.92 23.68 -17.83
C ILE A 12 -45.67 22.87 -18.21
N VAL A 13 -44.56 23.54 -18.47
CA VAL A 13 -43.26 22.89 -18.62
C VAL A 13 -42.70 22.62 -17.21
N LEU A 14 -42.77 21.38 -16.74
CA LEU A 14 -42.07 20.94 -15.56
C LEU A 14 -40.54 20.89 -15.91
N LEU A 15 -39.79 21.87 -15.45
CA LEU A 15 -38.34 21.82 -15.42
C LEU A 15 -37.91 20.79 -14.30
N LEU A 16 -37.55 19.59 -14.73
CA LEU A 16 -36.87 18.64 -13.86
C LEU A 16 -35.45 19.18 -13.61
N ALA A 17 -35.22 19.80 -12.46
CA ALA A 17 -33.89 20.14 -12.01
C ALA A 17 -33.10 18.83 -11.81
N PRO A 18 -31.86 18.72 -12.33
CA PRO A 18 -31.05 17.56 -12.06
C PRO A 18 -30.74 17.52 -10.57
N TRP A 19 -31.11 16.42 -9.91
CA TRP A 19 -30.67 16.12 -8.55
C TRP A 19 -29.16 15.87 -8.60
N PHE A 20 -28.36 16.90 -8.39
CA PHE A 20 -26.96 16.72 -8.01
C PHE A 20 -26.97 16.15 -6.58
N GLY A 21 -26.82 14.84 -6.46
CA GLY A 21 -26.58 14.21 -5.17
C GLY A 21 -25.39 14.90 -4.52
N ALA A 22 -25.56 15.40 -3.30
CA ALA A 22 -24.46 15.98 -2.54
C ALA A 22 -23.31 14.98 -2.50
N ALA A 23 -22.12 15.38 -2.98
CA ALA A 23 -20.92 14.57 -2.86
C ALA A 23 -20.72 14.25 -1.37
N HIS A 24 -20.73 12.98 -0.99
CA HIS A 24 -20.37 12.56 0.35
C HIS A 24 -18.88 12.82 0.52
N GLU A 25 -18.53 13.95 1.13
CA GLU A 25 -17.14 14.24 1.50
C GLU A 25 -16.69 13.19 2.53
N VAL A 26 -15.62 12.46 2.21
CA VAL A 26 -15.07 11.44 3.10
C VAL A 26 -14.36 12.14 4.26
N ASP A 27 -14.91 12.00 5.47
CA ASP A 27 -14.33 12.58 6.68
C ASP A 27 -13.10 11.77 7.14
N LEU A 28 -11.91 12.34 6.92
CA LEU A 28 -10.63 11.74 7.30
C LEU A 28 -10.48 11.52 8.82
N ARG A 29 -11.32 12.18 9.64
CA ARG A 29 -11.36 11.97 11.09
C ARG A 29 -12.28 10.80 11.49
N ARG A 30 -13.05 10.27 10.55
CA ARG A 30 -14.03 9.19 10.79
C ARG A 30 -14.06 8.17 9.65
N LEU A 31 -12.90 7.75 9.19
CA LEU A 31 -12.78 6.71 8.16
C LEU A 31 -13.34 5.37 8.68
N PRO A 32 -14.11 4.64 7.88
CA PRO A 32 -14.51 3.29 8.23
C PRO A 32 -13.31 2.38 8.42
N LEU A 33 -13.19 1.71 9.56
CA LEU A 33 -12.13 0.75 9.82
C LEU A 33 -12.28 -0.48 8.92
N GLY A 34 -11.17 -0.97 8.38
CA GLY A 34 -11.11 -2.14 7.51
C GLY A 34 -11.02 -3.48 8.24
N ASP A 35 -10.86 -3.49 9.58
CA ASP A 35 -10.75 -4.72 10.36
C ASP A 35 -11.95 -5.64 10.11
N GLY A 36 -11.65 -6.91 9.78
CA GLY A 36 -12.66 -7.92 9.47
C GLY A 36 -13.29 -7.82 8.07
N LYS A 37 -12.95 -6.81 7.25
CA LYS A 37 -13.46 -6.68 5.88
C LYS A 37 -12.63 -7.49 4.88
N ILE A 38 -12.42 -8.78 5.17
CA ILE A 38 -11.78 -9.74 4.29
C ILE A 38 -12.85 -10.69 3.74
N SER A 39 -12.93 -10.81 2.41
CA SER A 39 -13.91 -11.64 1.72
C SER A 39 -13.26 -12.85 1.06
N GLN A 40 -14.10 -13.82 0.68
CA GLN A 40 -13.72 -15.01 -0.11
C GLN A 40 -14.05 -14.83 -1.60
N ALA A 41 -14.58 -13.67 -1.99
CA ALA A 41 -14.98 -13.30 -3.34
C ALA A 41 -14.94 -11.77 -3.48
N PRO A 42 -14.98 -11.22 -4.72
CA PRO A 42 -15.07 -9.77 -4.95
C PRO A 42 -16.25 -9.14 -4.20
N ARG A 43 -16.00 -7.99 -3.54
CA ARG A 43 -17.04 -7.28 -2.78
C ARG A 43 -16.66 -5.83 -2.58
N VAL A 44 -17.55 -4.91 -2.93
CA VAL A 44 -17.36 -3.45 -2.78
C VAL A 44 -17.00 -3.07 -1.33
N GLY A 45 -15.92 -2.31 -1.16
CA GLY A 45 -15.44 -1.86 0.15
C GLY A 45 -14.81 -2.95 1.02
N TRP A 46 -14.50 -4.11 0.44
CA TRP A 46 -13.82 -5.23 1.07
C TRP A 46 -12.56 -5.58 0.27
N ILE A 47 -11.70 -6.38 0.87
CA ILE A 47 -10.57 -7.00 0.15
C ILE A 47 -10.77 -8.51 0.05
N TRP A 48 -10.58 -9.04 -1.14
CA TRP A 48 -10.41 -10.47 -1.33
C TRP A 48 -8.91 -10.80 -1.35
N ALA A 49 -8.34 -10.97 -0.16
CA ALA A 49 -6.91 -11.26 -0.02
C ALA A 49 -6.60 -12.74 -0.31
N CYS A 50 -5.53 -12.99 -1.08
CA CYS A 50 -5.08 -14.36 -1.36
C CYS A 50 -4.55 -15.08 -0.12
N ARG A 51 -3.99 -14.33 0.82
CA ARG A 51 -3.37 -14.88 2.04
C ARG A 51 -3.32 -13.82 3.14
N ILE A 52 -3.53 -14.27 4.35
CA ILE A 52 -3.20 -13.57 5.59
C ILE A 52 -2.30 -14.49 6.43
N ASN A 53 -1.48 -13.92 7.30
CA ASN A 53 -0.63 -14.68 8.22
C ASN A 53 -0.85 -14.23 9.66
N PRO A 54 -1.85 -14.77 10.36
CA PRO A 54 -2.21 -14.34 11.72
C PRO A 54 -1.06 -14.43 12.76
N GLY A 55 -0.04 -15.26 12.48
CA GLY A 55 1.14 -15.39 13.34
C GLY A 55 2.29 -14.44 13.00
N ALA A 56 2.14 -13.58 12.00
CA ALA A 56 3.18 -12.62 11.61
C ALA A 56 3.20 -11.39 12.52
N GLY A 57 4.31 -10.63 12.43
CA GLY A 57 4.44 -9.34 13.08
C GLY A 57 3.51 -8.27 12.48
N GLY A 58 3.50 -7.13 13.12
CA GLY A 58 2.70 -5.94 12.78
C GLY A 58 2.61 -5.05 14.01
N ALA A 59 1.78 -4.02 13.97
CA ALA A 59 1.52 -3.19 15.15
C ALA A 59 1.05 -4.05 16.32
N HIS A 60 1.68 -3.91 17.49
CA HIS A 60 1.42 -4.76 18.63
C HIS A 60 0.28 -4.25 19.52
N ARG A 61 -0.17 -3.00 19.31
CA ARG A 61 -1.21 -2.38 20.13
C ARG A 61 -2.10 -1.45 19.29
N LYS A 62 -3.40 -1.51 19.53
CA LYS A 62 -4.39 -0.60 18.96
C LYS A 62 -4.18 0.82 19.51
N GLY A 63 -4.12 1.81 18.63
CA GLY A 63 -3.99 3.21 19.01
C GLY A 63 -5.33 3.89 19.34
N PRO A 64 -5.32 5.03 20.08
CA PRO A 64 -6.55 5.72 20.50
C PRO A 64 -7.29 6.39 19.33
N TRP A 65 -6.67 6.54 18.18
CA TRP A 65 -7.32 7.03 16.96
C TRP A 65 -8.27 6.00 16.34
N ILE A 66 -8.21 4.72 16.74
CA ILE A 66 -9.14 3.67 16.32
C ILE A 66 -10.25 3.56 17.37
N ARG A 67 -11.46 3.89 17.00
CA ARG A 67 -12.60 4.04 17.89
C ARG A 67 -13.40 2.74 18.04
N ALA A 68 -14.22 2.69 19.10
CA ALA A 68 -15.08 1.54 19.36
C ALA A 68 -16.28 1.45 18.39
N ASP A 69 -16.64 2.55 17.73
CA ASP A 69 -17.71 2.62 16.74
C ASP A 69 -17.31 2.06 15.36
N GLY A 70 -16.12 1.47 15.23
CA GLY A 70 -15.64 0.93 13.95
C GLY A 70 -15.10 2.00 12.99
N THR A 71 -14.77 3.19 13.49
CA THR A 71 -14.11 4.24 12.71
C THR A 71 -12.71 4.53 13.24
N TRP A 72 -11.90 5.20 12.42
CA TRP A 72 -10.58 5.67 12.85
C TRP A 72 -10.27 7.07 12.30
N ASP A 73 -9.39 7.77 13.00
CA ASP A 73 -8.97 9.14 12.68
C ASP A 73 -7.57 9.12 12.08
N SER A 74 -7.48 9.29 10.76
CA SER A 74 -6.22 9.26 10.04
C SER A 74 -5.32 10.48 10.32
N LEU A 75 -5.90 11.56 10.83
CA LEU A 75 -5.17 12.78 11.16
C LEU A 75 -4.60 12.75 12.58
N ALA A 76 -5.19 11.96 13.49
CA ALA A 76 -4.73 11.80 14.86
C ALA A 76 -3.65 10.70 15.01
N LYS A 77 -3.48 9.83 14.00
CA LYS A 77 -2.47 8.77 14.03
C LYS A 77 -1.06 9.37 13.96
N PRO A 78 -0.12 8.97 14.86
CA PRO A 78 1.27 9.44 14.77
C PRO A 78 1.96 8.91 13.52
N THR A 79 2.94 9.67 13.03
CA THR A 79 3.83 9.26 11.95
C THR A 79 5.25 9.12 12.47
N VAL A 80 6.06 8.27 11.82
CA VAL A 80 7.50 8.15 12.11
C VAL A 80 8.21 9.42 11.65
N SER A 81 8.93 10.04 12.57
CA SER A 81 9.68 11.28 12.31
C SER A 81 10.94 11.03 11.48
N GLY A 82 11.50 12.10 10.93
CA GLY A 82 12.75 12.09 10.18
C GLY A 82 12.58 12.57 8.74
N SER A 83 13.71 12.73 8.08
CA SER A 83 13.80 13.17 6.68
C SER A 83 15.01 12.50 6.02
N VAL A 84 14.95 11.16 5.91
CA VAL A 84 16.02 10.36 5.30
C VAL A 84 15.87 10.41 3.79
N THR A 85 16.91 10.90 3.09
CA THR A 85 16.96 10.97 1.63
C THR A 85 17.62 9.73 1.06
N TRP A 86 17.05 9.19 0.01
CA TRP A 86 17.51 7.98 -0.67
C TRP A 86 17.93 8.27 -2.10
N LEU A 87 18.83 7.46 -2.65
CA LEU A 87 19.15 7.45 -4.07
C LEU A 87 18.12 6.59 -4.83
N GLY A 88 16.85 6.97 -4.74
CA GLY A 88 15.76 6.28 -5.41
C GLY A 88 15.88 6.36 -6.93
N SER A 89 15.84 5.21 -7.59
CA SER A 89 15.86 5.13 -9.03
C SER A 89 14.80 4.17 -9.56
N TRP A 90 14.13 4.59 -10.64
CA TRP A 90 13.22 3.73 -11.37
C TRP A 90 13.09 4.20 -12.81
N THR A 91 12.83 3.25 -13.68
CA THR A 91 12.49 3.48 -15.09
C THR A 91 11.29 2.65 -15.47
N ILE A 92 10.60 3.09 -16.51
CA ILE A 92 9.50 2.38 -17.13
C ILE A 92 9.65 2.46 -18.64
N GLU A 93 9.61 1.33 -19.32
CA GLU A 93 9.82 1.22 -20.75
C GLU A 93 8.77 0.31 -21.39
N LEU A 94 8.32 0.66 -22.59
CA LEU A 94 7.49 -0.21 -23.42
C LEU A 94 8.41 -1.06 -24.30
N LEU A 95 8.44 -2.37 -24.05
CA LEU A 95 9.21 -3.34 -24.81
C LEU A 95 8.23 -4.37 -25.44
N GLY A 96 7.86 -4.13 -26.68
CA GLY A 96 6.85 -4.92 -27.36
C GLY A 96 5.47 -4.80 -26.68
N ASP A 97 4.93 -5.92 -26.25
CA ASP A 97 3.65 -6.00 -25.52
C ASP A 97 3.78 -5.87 -24.01
N ARG A 98 4.99 -5.53 -23.52
CA ARG A 98 5.31 -5.42 -22.10
C ARG A 98 5.66 -4.00 -21.70
N ARG A 99 5.19 -3.63 -20.52
CA ARG A 99 5.64 -2.47 -19.75
C ARG A 99 6.62 -2.96 -18.70
N VAL A 100 7.90 -2.71 -18.93
CA VAL A 100 8.97 -3.15 -18.05
C VAL A 100 9.26 -2.05 -17.05
N PHE A 101 9.12 -2.37 -15.78
CA PHE A 101 9.43 -1.49 -14.66
C PHE A 101 10.69 -1.98 -13.95
N VAL A 102 11.70 -1.12 -13.83
CA VAL A 102 12.94 -1.40 -13.10
C VAL A 102 13.08 -0.36 -11.99
N SER A 103 13.34 -0.81 -10.77
CA SER A 103 13.48 0.06 -9.60
C SER A 103 14.46 -0.52 -8.60
N ASN A 104 15.08 0.33 -7.80
CA ASN A 104 15.81 -0.09 -6.62
C ASN A 104 14.95 -0.09 -5.34
N GLY A 105 13.63 0.07 -5.46
CA GLY A 105 12.68 0.02 -4.35
C GLY A 105 12.76 1.18 -3.36
N LEU A 106 13.63 2.15 -3.62
CA LEU A 106 13.81 3.33 -2.78
C LEU A 106 13.03 4.52 -3.37
N PRO A 107 12.32 5.31 -2.53
CA PRO A 107 11.58 6.47 -3.00
C PRO A 107 12.50 7.65 -3.33
N LYS A 108 12.05 8.53 -4.23
CA LYS A 108 12.70 9.83 -4.49
C LYS A 108 12.29 10.92 -3.47
N HIS A 109 11.26 10.66 -2.67
CA HIS A 109 10.90 11.53 -1.55
C HIS A 109 11.61 11.10 -0.26
N PRO A 110 11.78 12.01 0.72
CA PRO A 110 12.31 11.63 2.03
C PRO A 110 11.36 10.70 2.78
N THR A 111 11.92 9.80 3.59
CA THR A 111 11.19 8.90 4.49
C THR A 111 11.40 9.28 5.94
N GLY A 112 10.60 8.70 6.84
CA GLY A 112 10.90 8.67 8.26
C GLY A 112 12.16 7.85 8.56
N SER A 113 12.62 7.91 9.80
CA SER A 113 13.78 7.17 10.29
C SER A 113 13.34 5.81 10.83
N PHE A 114 13.74 4.73 10.15
CA PHE A 114 13.47 3.34 10.57
C PHE A 114 14.75 2.61 10.96
N PRO A 115 14.70 1.72 11.97
CA PRO A 115 13.56 1.26 12.78
C PRO A 115 12.88 2.37 13.57
N ILE A 116 11.63 2.15 13.99
CA ILE A 116 10.93 3.12 14.85
C ILE A 116 11.67 3.20 16.19
N SER A 117 12.14 4.40 16.55
CA SER A 117 12.85 4.65 17.80
C SER A 117 11.91 4.53 19.01
N PRO A 118 12.39 4.02 20.17
CA PRO A 118 11.63 4.06 21.43
C PRO A 118 11.19 5.47 21.85
N SER A 119 11.85 6.52 21.37
CA SER A 119 11.47 7.92 21.62
C SER A 119 10.32 8.44 20.76
N GLU A 120 9.95 7.69 19.69
CA GLU A 120 8.85 8.09 18.81
C GLU A 120 7.48 7.88 19.48
N PRO A 121 6.52 8.82 19.33
CA PRO A 121 5.18 8.65 19.88
C PRO A 121 4.46 7.38 19.37
N GLY A 122 4.78 6.93 18.15
CA GLY A 122 4.22 5.73 17.53
C GLY A 122 4.72 4.42 18.13
N TYR A 123 5.90 4.41 18.78
CA TYR A 123 6.57 3.20 19.27
C TYR A 123 5.74 2.40 20.28
N GLN A 124 4.90 3.06 21.08
CA GLN A 124 4.01 2.41 22.02
C GLN A 124 2.90 1.58 21.37
N TYR A 125 2.71 1.72 20.05
CA TYR A 125 1.68 1.01 19.27
C TYR A 125 2.29 0.10 18.22
N ASP A 126 3.34 0.58 17.55
CA ASP A 126 4.07 -0.16 16.52
C ASP A 126 5.58 0.00 16.75
N ARG A 127 6.26 -1.12 16.92
CA ARG A 127 7.70 -1.16 17.20
C ARG A 127 8.51 -1.55 15.98
N ASN A 128 7.95 -1.38 14.77
CA ASN A 128 8.57 -1.83 13.52
C ASN A 128 10.11 -1.83 13.58
N PRO A 129 10.75 -3.02 13.66
CA PRO A 129 12.21 -3.14 13.86
C PRO A 129 12.98 -3.10 12.53
N ASN A 130 12.28 -2.99 11.40
CA ASN A 130 12.85 -3.16 10.09
C ASN A 130 13.57 -1.90 9.62
N ARG A 131 14.61 -2.08 8.82
CA ARG A 131 15.32 -1.00 8.12
C ARG A 131 14.88 -0.94 6.68
N ILE A 132 14.92 0.23 6.07
CA ILE A 132 14.76 0.38 4.62
C ILE A 132 16.07 -0.09 3.97
N ALA A 133 15.96 -0.90 2.93
CA ALA A 133 17.10 -1.40 2.16
C ALA A 133 16.80 -1.35 0.66
N GLU A 134 17.84 -1.15 -0.12
CA GLU A 134 17.77 -1.22 -1.57
C GLU A 134 17.34 -2.61 -2.03
N GLN A 135 16.52 -2.66 -3.08
CA GLN A 135 15.98 -3.87 -3.69
C GLN A 135 16.43 -3.97 -5.15
N THR A 136 16.30 -5.13 -5.75
CA THR A 136 16.41 -5.31 -7.20
C THR A 136 15.04 -5.68 -7.74
N VAL A 137 14.31 -4.68 -8.23
CA VAL A 137 12.96 -4.85 -8.75
C VAL A 137 13.00 -4.77 -10.28
N ARG A 138 12.54 -5.83 -10.95
CA ARG A 138 12.22 -5.85 -12.37
C ARG A 138 10.92 -6.61 -12.54
N ILE A 139 9.87 -5.93 -12.98
CA ILE A 139 8.57 -6.53 -13.28
C ILE A 139 8.18 -6.21 -14.72
N GLU A 140 7.36 -7.09 -15.31
CA GLU A 140 6.97 -7.02 -16.71
C GLU A 140 5.46 -7.13 -16.82
N LEU A 141 4.80 -6.00 -16.82
CA LEU A 141 3.35 -5.89 -16.89
C LEU A 141 2.86 -5.91 -18.35
N PRO A 142 1.64 -6.37 -18.63
CA PRO A 142 1.04 -6.17 -19.94
C PRO A 142 0.97 -4.67 -20.29
N ALA A 143 1.42 -4.29 -21.49
CA ALA A 143 1.28 -2.90 -21.96
C ALA A 143 -0.20 -2.55 -22.25
N ASN A 144 -0.97 -3.54 -22.75
CA ASN A 144 -2.39 -3.46 -22.99
C ASN A 144 -3.12 -4.53 -22.16
N PRO A 145 -3.38 -4.27 -20.87
CA PRO A 145 -4.01 -5.25 -19.99
C PRO A 145 -5.43 -5.58 -20.44
N GLN A 146 -5.83 -6.83 -20.22
CA GLN A 146 -7.16 -7.32 -20.54
C GLN A 146 -7.84 -7.84 -19.28
N LEU A 147 -9.15 -7.64 -19.18
CA LEU A 147 -9.95 -8.23 -18.11
C LEU A 147 -9.84 -9.76 -18.19
N ALA A 148 -9.53 -10.41 -17.09
CA ALA A 148 -9.64 -11.85 -16.96
C ALA A 148 -11.12 -12.28 -16.96
N PRO A 149 -11.45 -13.53 -17.36
CA PRO A 149 -12.82 -14.03 -17.32
C PRO A 149 -13.49 -13.93 -15.96
N ALA A 150 -12.70 -13.98 -14.89
CA ALA A 150 -13.14 -13.75 -13.53
C ALA A 150 -12.03 -13.06 -12.73
N PRO A 151 -12.39 -12.21 -11.74
CA PRO A 151 -11.43 -11.65 -10.81
C PRO A 151 -10.69 -12.72 -10.02
N THR A 152 -9.51 -12.37 -9.53
CA THR A 152 -8.74 -13.22 -8.60
C THR A 152 -8.38 -12.44 -7.34
N CYS A 153 -8.01 -13.16 -6.27
CA CYS A 153 -7.64 -12.53 -5.01
C CYS A 153 -6.44 -11.58 -5.17
N ALA A 154 -6.39 -10.53 -4.35
CA ALA A 154 -5.27 -9.62 -4.24
C ALA A 154 -4.10 -10.29 -3.48
N PRO A 155 -2.88 -10.38 -4.05
CA PRO A 155 -1.68 -10.82 -3.34
C PRO A 155 -1.26 -9.78 -2.28
N GLY A 156 -0.17 -10.07 -1.52
CA GLY A 156 0.39 -9.11 -0.56
C GLY A 156 0.81 -7.81 -1.26
N ALA A 157 1.73 -7.89 -2.20
CA ALA A 157 2.03 -6.79 -3.11
C ALA A 157 1.04 -6.79 -4.27
N VAL A 158 0.39 -5.67 -4.54
CA VAL A 158 -0.64 -5.51 -5.58
C VAL A 158 -0.20 -4.63 -6.74
N GLY A 159 0.88 -3.87 -6.60
CA GLY A 159 1.33 -2.96 -7.64
C GLY A 159 2.60 -2.22 -7.30
N ILE A 160 2.94 -1.26 -8.14
CA ILE A 160 4.06 -0.34 -7.96
C ILE A 160 3.61 1.08 -8.30
N LEU A 161 3.95 2.04 -7.43
CA LEU A 161 3.64 3.44 -7.68
C LEU A 161 4.75 4.13 -8.49
N LEU A 162 4.41 5.25 -9.14
CA LEU A 162 5.37 6.09 -9.89
C LEU A 162 6.38 6.82 -8.99
N THR A 163 6.43 6.48 -7.72
CA THR A 163 7.52 6.80 -6.79
C THR A 163 8.67 5.80 -6.86
N GLY A 164 8.51 4.69 -7.59
CA GLY A 164 9.45 3.57 -7.64
C GLY A 164 9.27 2.54 -6.53
N VAL A 165 8.23 2.66 -5.72
CA VAL A 165 8.01 1.92 -4.48
C VAL A 165 6.82 0.97 -4.59
N ALA A 166 6.94 -0.19 -3.98
CA ALA A 166 5.90 -1.21 -3.96
C ALA A 166 4.61 -0.72 -3.28
N LEU A 167 3.48 -1.08 -3.86
CA LEU A 167 2.17 -0.94 -3.26
C LEU A 167 1.70 -2.32 -2.78
N PHE A 168 1.45 -2.43 -1.49
CA PHE A 168 0.86 -3.62 -0.89
C PHE A 168 -0.65 -3.42 -0.75
N ASN A 169 -1.37 -4.52 -0.57
CA ASN A 169 -2.80 -4.48 -0.30
C ASN A 169 -3.09 -3.81 1.06
N ALA A 170 -4.34 -3.53 1.34
CA ALA A 170 -4.79 -2.77 2.51
C ALA A 170 -4.51 -3.43 3.88
N LEU A 171 -4.05 -4.68 3.91
CA LEU A 171 -3.91 -5.44 5.15
C LEU A 171 -2.46 -5.49 5.64
N ASP A 172 -2.30 -5.42 6.96
CA ASP A 172 -1.10 -5.88 7.63
C ASP A 172 -0.99 -7.42 7.57
N ALA A 173 0.14 -7.96 7.93
CA ALA A 173 0.36 -9.40 7.83
C ALA A 173 -0.65 -10.24 8.64
N PRO A 174 -1.10 -9.85 9.85
CA PRO A 174 -2.18 -10.50 10.59
C PRO A 174 -3.58 -10.37 9.97
N GLY A 175 -3.80 -9.46 9.00
CA GLY A 175 -5.08 -9.27 8.33
C GLY A 175 -5.93 -8.13 8.90
N ARG A 176 -5.31 -7.15 9.57
CA ARG A 176 -5.99 -5.92 10.01
C ARG A 176 -5.76 -4.79 9.00
N ASP A 177 -6.49 -3.72 9.14
CA ASP A 177 -6.34 -2.48 8.36
C ASP A 177 -4.95 -1.85 8.59
N ALA A 178 -3.99 -2.08 7.67
CA ALA A 178 -2.61 -1.63 7.82
C ALA A 178 -2.50 -0.10 7.97
N PRO A 179 -3.13 0.74 7.14
CA PRO A 179 -3.16 2.19 7.34
C PRO A 179 -3.66 2.64 8.71
N ALA A 180 -4.58 1.90 9.33
CA ALA A 180 -5.09 2.25 10.65
C ALA A 180 -4.20 1.76 11.79
N HIS A 181 -3.58 0.58 11.67
CA HIS A 181 -2.83 -0.06 12.76
C HIS A 181 -1.34 0.22 12.74
N GLU A 182 -0.68 0.11 11.59
CA GLU A 182 0.77 0.24 11.46
C GLU A 182 1.20 1.71 11.38
N VAL A 183 2.28 2.05 12.10
CA VAL A 183 2.79 3.42 12.08
C VAL A 183 3.72 3.60 10.89
N GLN A 184 3.27 4.40 9.95
CA GLN A 184 4.01 4.78 8.74
C GLN A 184 4.64 6.18 8.94
N ASP A 185 5.52 6.57 8.03
CA ASP A 185 6.02 7.93 7.95
C ASP A 185 5.01 8.91 7.31
N ARG A 186 5.41 10.17 7.15
CA ARG A 186 4.55 11.21 6.55
C ARG A 186 4.11 10.90 5.11
N CYS A 187 4.89 10.08 4.39
CA CYS A 187 4.55 9.63 3.04
C CYS A 187 3.72 8.34 3.04
N LYS A 188 3.24 7.88 4.21
CA LYS A 188 2.42 6.68 4.40
C LYS A 188 3.13 5.39 4.01
N GLY A 189 4.46 5.36 4.13
CA GLY A 189 5.25 4.16 3.87
C GLY A 189 6.00 3.69 5.11
N HIS A 190 6.40 2.43 5.09
CA HIS A 190 7.22 1.78 6.11
C HIS A 190 7.94 0.55 5.54
N PRO A 191 9.04 0.09 6.16
CA PRO A 191 9.72 -1.12 5.72
C PRO A 191 9.13 -2.39 6.33
N GLN A 192 9.15 -3.48 5.57
CA GLN A 192 8.93 -4.84 6.08
C GLN A 192 10.27 -5.57 6.31
N VAL A 193 10.20 -6.83 6.79
CA VAL A 193 11.35 -7.61 7.28
C VAL A 193 12.49 -7.78 6.26
N SER A 194 12.23 -7.81 4.96
CA SER A 194 13.28 -7.85 3.91
C SER A 194 13.79 -6.47 3.48
N GLY A 195 13.39 -5.42 4.19
CA GLY A 195 13.83 -4.05 3.90
C GLY A 195 13.03 -3.35 2.80
N VAL A 196 12.02 -3.98 2.23
CA VAL A 196 11.16 -3.35 1.22
C VAL A 196 10.35 -2.24 1.87
N TYR A 197 10.64 -0.99 1.48
CA TYR A 197 9.78 0.13 1.81
C TYR A 197 8.54 0.07 0.91
N HIS A 198 7.35 0.19 1.48
CA HIS A 198 6.10 0.01 0.74
C HIS A 198 4.97 0.85 1.34
N TYR A 199 3.89 0.99 0.56
CA TYR A 199 2.65 1.65 0.96
C TYR A 199 1.51 0.64 1.03
N HIS A 200 0.48 0.94 1.85
CA HIS A 200 -0.81 0.23 1.89
C HIS A 200 -1.99 1.09 1.40
N SER A 201 -1.71 2.34 1.05
CA SER A 201 -2.67 3.31 0.50
C SER A 201 -1.91 4.27 -0.40
N LEU A 202 -2.61 5.19 -1.09
CA LEU A 202 -1.93 6.20 -1.86
C LEU A 202 -1.05 7.07 -0.95
N THR A 203 0.23 7.18 -1.33
CA THR A 203 1.18 8.05 -0.62
C THR A 203 0.78 9.51 -0.76
N SER A 204 0.98 10.30 0.32
CA SER A 204 0.82 11.75 0.29
C SER A 204 1.98 12.48 -0.41
N CYS A 205 2.99 11.72 -0.88
CA CYS A 205 4.18 12.24 -1.52
C CYS A 205 4.19 12.04 -3.05
N ILE A 206 3.01 11.78 -3.63
CA ILE A 206 2.76 11.81 -5.07
C ILE A 206 1.64 12.83 -5.34
N ASP A 207 1.72 13.52 -6.48
CA ASP A 207 0.66 14.46 -6.87
C ASP A 207 -0.50 13.66 -7.48
N ASP A 208 -1.68 13.78 -6.89
CA ASP A 208 -2.94 13.17 -7.37
C ASP A 208 -4.01 14.21 -7.71
N LYS A 209 -3.62 15.49 -7.81
CA LYS A 209 -4.56 16.56 -8.17
C LYS A 209 -5.22 16.29 -9.50
N PRO A 210 -6.55 16.49 -9.61
CA PRO A 210 -7.24 16.27 -10.86
C PRO A 210 -6.76 17.24 -11.96
N GLY A 211 -6.67 16.71 -13.17
CA GLY A 211 -6.44 17.50 -14.37
C GLY A 211 -7.64 18.37 -14.75
N PRO A 212 -7.56 19.06 -15.90
CA PRO A 212 -8.66 19.92 -16.40
C PRO A 212 -9.97 19.17 -16.66
N ASP A 213 -9.90 17.87 -16.92
CA ASP A 213 -11.05 16.96 -17.09
C ASP A 213 -11.64 16.48 -15.75
N GLY A 214 -11.04 16.88 -14.63
CA GLY A 214 -11.45 16.49 -13.29
C GLY A 214 -11.00 15.10 -12.88
N HIS A 215 -10.20 14.41 -13.73
CA HIS A 215 -9.66 13.09 -13.42
C HIS A 215 -8.25 13.20 -12.81
N SER A 216 -7.95 12.40 -11.79
CA SER A 216 -6.60 12.30 -11.22
C SER A 216 -5.61 11.71 -12.23
N PRO A 217 -4.31 12.04 -12.13
CA PRO A 217 -3.29 11.41 -12.95
C PRO A 217 -3.11 9.93 -12.59
N LEU A 218 -2.48 9.19 -13.50
CA LEU A 218 -1.94 7.87 -13.24
C LEU A 218 -0.88 7.98 -12.13
N VAL A 219 -1.03 7.21 -11.07
CA VAL A 219 -0.11 7.18 -9.90
C VAL A 219 0.69 5.90 -9.80
N GLY A 220 0.32 4.86 -10.53
CA GLY A 220 1.00 3.56 -10.52
C GLY A 220 0.35 2.53 -11.41
N TYR A 221 0.84 1.32 -11.33
CA TYR A 221 0.33 0.17 -12.05
C TYR A 221 0.08 -0.99 -11.09
N ALA A 222 -1.07 -1.63 -11.22
CA ALA A 222 -1.36 -2.90 -10.58
C ALA A 222 -0.59 -4.05 -11.27
N LEU A 223 -0.38 -5.16 -10.58
CA LEU A 223 0.41 -6.28 -11.12
C LEU A 223 -0.27 -7.01 -12.30
N ASP A 224 -1.53 -6.74 -12.57
CA ASP A 224 -2.24 -7.18 -13.77
C ASP A 224 -2.09 -6.22 -14.97
N GLY A 225 -1.33 -5.14 -14.80
CA GLY A 225 -1.00 -4.15 -15.82
C GLY A 225 -1.97 -2.98 -15.91
N PHE A 226 -3.14 -3.03 -15.27
CA PHE A 226 -4.05 -1.89 -15.25
C PHE A 226 -3.48 -0.71 -14.45
N GLY A 227 -3.80 0.50 -14.90
CA GLY A 227 -3.43 1.73 -14.20
C GLY A 227 -4.11 1.85 -12.85
N ILE A 228 -3.39 2.42 -11.88
CA ILE A 228 -3.94 2.91 -10.62
C ILE A 228 -3.91 4.44 -10.73
N PHE A 229 -5.07 5.06 -10.63
CA PHE A 229 -5.22 6.52 -10.67
C PHE A 229 -5.44 7.08 -9.26
N GLY A 230 -5.26 8.39 -9.11
CA GLY A 230 -5.49 9.06 -7.84
C GLY A 230 -6.95 9.11 -7.42
N MET A 231 -7.27 9.96 -6.45
CA MET A 231 -8.56 9.91 -5.73
C MET A 231 -9.71 10.67 -6.41
N TYR A 232 -9.50 11.29 -7.60
CA TYR A 232 -10.52 12.16 -8.19
C TYR A 232 -10.98 11.67 -9.55
N GLU A 233 -12.28 11.81 -9.81
CA GLU A 233 -12.91 11.67 -11.10
C GLU A 233 -14.07 12.67 -11.24
N GLY A 234 -14.18 13.32 -12.42
CA GLY A 234 -15.17 14.37 -12.65
C GLY A 234 -15.10 15.52 -11.63
N GLY A 235 -13.91 15.80 -11.09
CA GLY A 235 -13.66 16.81 -10.07
C GLY A 235 -14.13 16.41 -8.65
N LYS A 236 -14.69 15.21 -8.49
CA LYS A 236 -15.18 14.67 -7.21
C LYS A 236 -14.15 13.70 -6.63
N LYS A 237 -13.89 13.80 -5.32
CA LYS A 237 -13.12 12.78 -4.60
C LYS A 237 -13.94 11.50 -4.44
N LEU A 238 -13.40 10.38 -4.91
CA LEU A 238 -14.03 9.07 -4.85
C LEU A 238 -13.95 8.45 -3.45
N SER A 239 -14.89 7.58 -3.19
CA SER A 239 -14.90 6.63 -2.08
C SER A 239 -14.99 5.20 -2.62
N SER A 240 -14.75 4.20 -1.80
CA SER A 240 -14.88 2.79 -2.21
C SER A 240 -16.28 2.40 -2.68
N ARG A 241 -17.30 3.21 -2.39
CA ARG A 241 -18.68 3.00 -2.85
C ARG A 241 -18.93 3.48 -4.28
N ASP A 242 -18.06 4.32 -4.80
CA ASP A 242 -18.12 4.85 -6.17
C ASP A 242 -17.47 3.87 -7.18
N LEU A 243 -16.86 2.78 -6.70
CA LEU A 243 -16.07 1.82 -7.47
C LEU A 243 -16.68 0.40 -7.40
N ASP A 244 -16.23 -0.48 -8.29
CA ASP A 244 -16.65 -1.88 -8.33
C ASP A 244 -16.09 -2.72 -7.16
N GLU A 245 -16.38 -4.00 -7.17
CA GLU A 245 -15.96 -4.94 -6.15
C GLU A 245 -14.43 -5.18 -6.08
N CYS A 246 -13.67 -4.78 -7.12
CA CYS A 246 -12.22 -4.82 -7.14
C CYS A 246 -11.56 -3.46 -6.95
N HIS A 247 -12.35 -2.41 -6.70
CA HIS A 247 -11.90 -1.04 -6.45
C HIS A 247 -11.45 -0.31 -7.72
N GLY A 248 -12.15 -0.53 -8.80
CA GLY A 248 -11.94 0.12 -10.10
C GLY A 248 -13.24 0.29 -10.85
N HIS A 249 -13.14 0.73 -12.08
CA HIS A 249 -14.26 0.81 -13.02
C HIS A 249 -13.77 0.98 -14.46
N THR A 250 -14.67 0.96 -15.43
CA THR A 250 -14.36 1.24 -16.83
C THR A 250 -14.83 2.63 -17.20
N HIS A 251 -13.91 3.50 -17.55
CA HIS A 251 -14.16 4.89 -17.94
C HIS A 251 -13.15 5.33 -19.01
N GLU A 252 -13.34 6.52 -19.59
CA GLU A 252 -12.38 7.12 -20.52
C GLU A 252 -11.19 7.69 -19.75
N ILE A 253 -9.99 7.24 -20.07
CA ILE A 253 -8.73 7.71 -19.50
C ILE A 253 -7.71 8.05 -20.60
N VAL A 254 -6.64 8.73 -20.21
CA VAL A 254 -5.45 8.87 -21.06
C VAL A 254 -4.48 7.73 -20.76
N TRP A 255 -4.27 6.85 -21.74
CA TRP A 255 -3.36 5.72 -21.68
C TRP A 255 -2.31 5.82 -22.80
N ASP A 256 -1.04 5.90 -22.42
CA ASP A 256 0.08 6.10 -23.34
C ASP A 256 -0.17 7.26 -24.34
N GLY A 257 -0.71 8.38 -23.84
CA GLY A 257 -0.99 9.59 -24.61
C GLY A 257 -2.25 9.54 -25.48
N LYS A 258 -3.06 8.47 -25.38
CA LYS A 258 -4.31 8.31 -26.14
C LYS A 258 -5.51 8.23 -25.22
N ARG A 259 -6.64 8.80 -25.62
CA ARG A 259 -7.92 8.57 -24.94
C ARG A 259 -8.44 7.19 -25.28
N VAL A 260 -8.72 6.40 -24.26
CA VAL A 260 -9.26 5.04 -24.39
C VAL A 260 -10.27 4.78 -23.28
N THR A 261 -11.30 4.01 -23.57
CA THR A 261 -12.21 3.48 -22.54
C THR A 261 -11.69 2.13 -22.10
N MET A 262 -11.20 2.07 -20.87
CA MET A 262 -10.66 0.83 -20.30
C MET A 262 -10.86 0.76 -18.78
N PHE A 263 -10.80 -0.45 -18.24
CA PHE A 263 -10.80 -0.66 -16.81
C PHE A 263 -9.54 -0.06 -16.18
N HIS A 264 -9.69 0.55 -15.01
CA HIS A 264 -8.58 1.03 -14.18
C HIS A 264 -8.99 1.05 -12.71
N TYR A 265 -8.01 1.01 -11.84
CA TYR A 265 -8.19 1.16 -10.40
C TYR A 265 -8.08 2.62 -9.99
N HIS A 266 -8.75 2.97 -8.90
CA HIS A 266 -8.57 4.25 -8.22
C HIS A 266 -8.06 4.08 -6.80
N ALA A 267 -7.31 5.08 -6.33
CA ALA A 267 -7.10 5.26 -4.92
C ALA A 267 -8.34 5.91 -4.27
N THR A 268 -8.62 5.57 -3.02
CA THR A 268 -9.63 6.26 -2.19
C THR A 268 -9.07 6.52 -0.79
N PRO A 269 -9.66 7.44 -0.02
CA PRO A 269 -9.24 7.68 1.35
C PRO A 269 -9.72 6.60 2.32
N ASP A 270 -10.70 5.80 1.94
CA ASP A 270 -11.32 4.74 2.75
C ASP A 270 -10.91 3.33 2.26
N PHE A 271 -11.09 2.34 3.14
CA PHE A 271 -10.74 0.94 2.88
C PHE A 271 -11.51 0.36 1.67
N PRO A 272 -10.86 -0.38 0.74
CA PRO A 272 -9.50 -0.94 0.80
C PRO A 272 -8.40 -0.05 0.18
N TYR A 273 -8.59 1.23 0.05
CA TYR A 273 -7.67 2.29 -0.36
C TYR A 273 -7.19 2.24 -1.81
N THR A 274 -6.99 1.06 -2.41
CA THR A 274 -6.50 0.90 -3.79
C THR A 274 -7.10 -0.35 -4.45
N VAL A 275 -6.46 -1.50 -4.38
CA VAL A 275 -6.86 -2.73 -5.09
C VAL A 275 -7.55 -3.69 -4.13
N GLY A 276 -8.82 -3.99 -4.37
CA GLY A 276 -9.62 -4.94 -3.58
C GLY A 276 -9.50 -6.39 -4.08
N CYS A 277 -9.30 -6.59 -5.38
CA CYS A 277 -9.03 -7.86 -6.06
C CYS A 277 -8.42 -7.57 -7.44
N MET A 278 -7.83 -8.57 -8.10
CA MET A 278 -7.21 -8.39 -9.41
C MET A 278 -8.23 -8.66 -10.51
N ARG A 279 -8.33 -7.73 -11.48
CA ARG A 279 -9.26 -7.82 -12.62
C ARG A 279 -8.62 -8.43 -13.87
N GLY A 280 -7.30 -8.39 -13.95
CA GLY A 280 -6.50 -8.99 -15.00
C GLY A 280 -5.68 -10.18 -14.50
N THR A 281 -4.85 -10.73 -15.39
CA THR A 281 -3.95 -11.85 -15.06
C THR A 281 -2.63 -11.32 -14.51
N ILE A 282 -2.19 -11.86 -13.37
CA ILE A 282 -0.91 -11.52 -12.75
C ILE A 282 0.14 -12.63 -12.97
N ARG A 283 1.40 -12.24 -13.04
CA ARG A 283 2.54 -13.17 -13.07
C ARG A 283 3.06 -13.38 -11.63
N ARG A 284 3.20 -14.64 -11.24
CA ARG A 284 3.67 -14.98 -9.86
C ARG A 284 5.09 -14.49 -9.57
N GLU A 285 5.95 -14.45 -10.59
CA GLU A 285 7.31 -13.91 -10.48
C GLU A 285 7.31 -12.42 -10.14
N ASP A 286 6.41 -11.61 -10.71
CA ASP A 286 6.31 -10.18 -10.42
C ASP A 286 5.89 -9.94 -8.96
N VAL A 287 4.92 -10.75 -8.46
CA VAL A 287 4.53 -10.70 -7.04
C VAL A 287 5.72 -10.99 -6.13
N ARG A 288 6.52 -12.01 -6.43
CA ARG A 288 7.71 -12.35 -5.63
C ARG A 288 8.77 -11.27 -5.71
N THR A 289 9.04 -10.75 -6.90
CA THR A 289 10.05 -9.72 -7.12
C THR A 289 9.75 -8.45 -6.33
N ILE A 290 8.51 -7.97 -6.41
CA ILE A 290 8.12 -6.71 -5.74
C ILE A 290 7.94 -6.87 -4.23
N SER A 291 7.64 -8.07 -3.75
CA SER A 291 7.57 -8.37 -2.32
C SER A 291 8.95 -8.45 -1.64
N GLY A 292 10.01 -8.40 -2.44
CA GLY A 292 11.39 -8.60 -1.98
C GLY A 292 11.74 -10.08 -1.76
N PRO A 293 13.02 -10.36 -1.55
CA PRO A 293 13.46 -11.71 -1.28
C PRO A 293 12.80 -12.23 0.00
N PRO A 294 12.47 -13.53 0.06
CA PRO A 294 12.05 -14.11 1.32
C PRO A 294 13.16 -13.84 2.36
N PRO A 295 12.79 -13.53 3.61
CA PRO A 295 13.80 -13.39 4.66
C PRO A 295 14.72 -14.61 4.62
N GLY A 296 16.02 -14.37 4.55
CA GLY A 296 17.03 -15.44 4.53
C GLY A 296 16.95 -16.24 5.83
N GLY A 297 16.33 -17.39 5.78
CA GLY A 297 15.97 -18.21 6.93
C GLY A 297 14.46 -18.32 7.08
N THR A 298 13.98 -19.46 7.53
CA THR A 298 12.57 -19.79 7.73
C THR A 298 11.83 -18.63 8.42
N PRO A 299 10.77 -18.04 7.82
CA PRO A 299 10.05 -16.95 8.46
C PRO A 299 9.52 -17.39 9.82
N GLY A 300 9.87 -16.68 10.87
CA GLY A 300 9.30 -16.86 12.20
C GLY A 300 10.10 -17.69 13.19
N ARG A 301 11.27 -18.22 12.84
CA ARG A 301 12.17 -18.75 13.88
C ARG A 301 13.11 -17.62 14.32
N PRO A 302 13.09 -17.20 15.58
CA PRO A 302 14.14 -16.35 16.13
C PRO A 302 15.52 -16.96 15.81
N PRO A 303 16.58 -16.15 15.60
CA PRO A 303 17.92 -16.70 15.42
C PRO A 303 18.16 -17.75 16.48
N ASP A 304 18.60 -18.94 16.10
CA ASP A 304 18.99 -19.96 17.05
C ASP A 304 20.27 -19.49 17.75
N LEU A 305 20.07 -18.78 18.87
CA LEU A 305 21.17 -18.20 19.63
C LEU A 305 22.14 -19.27 20.14
N ALA A 306 21.65 -20.51 20.36
CA ALA A 306 22.52 -21.61 20.76
C ALA A 306 23.41 -22.06 19.61
N ALA A 307 22.84 -22.22 18.39
CA ALA A 307 23.61 -22.54 17.20
C ALA A 307 24.59 -21.42 16.86
N ALA A 308 24.14 -20.16 16.89
CA ALA A 308 25.00 -19.00 16.64
C ALA A 308 26.16 -18.88 17.66
N ALA A 309 25.87 -19.10 18.93
CA ALA A 309 26.88 -19.10 20.00
C ALA A 309 27.91 -20.20 19.80
N ASN A 310 27.47 -21.40 19.40
CA ASN A 310 28.36 -22.54 19.07
C ASN A 310 29.25 -22.20 17.87
N GLU A 311 28.70 -21.61 16.80
CA GLU A 311 29.48 -21.17 15.62
C GLU A 311 30.52 -20.09 15.96
N LEU A 312 30.14 -19.17 16.85
CA LEU A 312 31.04 -18.13 17.37
C LEU A 312 31.99 -18.59 18.43
N GLN A 313 31.84 -19.82 18.95
CA GLN A 313 32.59 -20.39 20.06
C GLN A 313 32.54 -19.56 21.36
N ILE A 314 31.37 -19.03 21.68
CA ILE A 314 31.11 -18.25 22.89
C ILE A 314 29.90 -18.79 23.64
N PRO A 315 29.80 -18.56 24.97
CA PRO A 315 28.58 -18.89 25.71
C PRO A 315 27.35 -18.16 25.17
N VAL A 316 26.22 -18.84 25.08
CA VAL A 316 24.95 -18.25 24.57
C VAL A 316 24.52 -17.03 25.39
N GLU A 317 24.78 -17.02 26.70
CA GLU A 317 24.47 -15.89 27.58
C GLU A 317 25.33 -14.65 27.23
N ARG A 318 26.60 -14.88 26.84
CA ARG A 318 27.46 -13.78 26.36
C ARG A 318 26.96 -13.20 25.03
N LEU A 319 26.48 -14.06 24.11
CA LEU A 319 25.86 -13.60 22.85
C LEU A 319 24.61 -12.81 23.15
N ARG A 320 23.71 -13.32 24.01
CA ARG A 320 22.47 -12.65 24.41
C ARG A 320 22.73 -11.28 25.06
N ALA A 321 23.68 -11.21 25.98
CA ALA A 321 24.08 -9.95 26.62
C ALA A 321 24.65 -8.93 25.63
N ALA A 322 25.43 -9.40 24.66
CA ALA A 322 25.99 -8.54 23.62
C ALA A 322 24.91 -8.01 22.67
N LEU A 323 23.92 -8.83 22.30
CA LEU A 323 22.80 -8.43 21.44
C LEU A 323 21.89 -7.39 22.12
N GLY A 324 21.72 -7.49 23.44
CA GLY A 324 20.81 -6.59 24.17
C GLY A 324 19.32 -6.81 23.83
N PRO A 325 18.43 -5.86 24.19
CA PRO A 325 17.00 -5.97 23.89
C PRO A 325 16.73 -5.83 22.38
N PRO A 326 15.71 -6.53 21.85
CA PRO A 326 15.32 -6.43 20.45
C PRO A 326 14.79 -5.01 20.10
N PRO A 327 15.06 -4.53 18.86
CA PRO A 327 15.96 -5.10 17.85
C PRO A 327 17.44 -4.87 18.22
N PRO A 328 18.31 -5.90 18.08
CA PRO A 328 19.71 -5.74 18.42
C PRO A 328 20.45 -4.81 17.45
N ASP A 329 21.29 -3.94 17.98
CA ASP A 329 22.32 -3.24 17.20
C ASP A 329 23.48 -4.19 16.93
N LEU A 330 23.51 -4.79 15.73
CA LEU A 330 24.49 -5.81 15.38
C LEU A 330 25.93 -5.27 15.29
N ALA A 331 26.11 -3.99 14.91
CA ALA A 331 27.43 -3.36 14.88
C ALA A 331 27.97 -3.20 16.30
N ALA A 332 27.16 -2.67 17.22
CA ALA A 332 27.54 -2.53 18.62
C ALA A 332 27.70 -3.90 19.31
N ALA A 333 26.86 -4.88 18.98
CA ALA A 333 26.99 -6.25 19.51
C ALA A 333 28.29 -6.94 19.04
N ALA A 334 28.62 -6.80 17.77
CA ALA A 334 29.87 -7.31 17.21
C ALA A 334 31.10 -6.68 17.90
N ALA A 335 31.08 -5.36 18.11
CA ALA A 335 32.13 -4.65 18.84
C ALA A 335 32.30 -5.17 20.28
N ARG A 336 31.18 -5.40 21.01
CA ARG A 336 31.19 -5.99 22.36
C ARG A 336 31.76 -7.40 22.39
N LEU A 337 31.57 -8.15 21.31
CA LEU A 337 32.08 -9.53 21.18
C LEU A 337 33.52 -9.59 20.65
N GLY A 338 34.05 -8.48 20.14
CA GLY A 338 35.38 -8.43 19.52
C GLY A 338 35.45 -9.15 18.17
N ILE A 339 34.36 -9.19 17.42
CA ILE A 339 34.25 -9.81 16.09
C ILE A 339 33.74 -8.82 15.05
N SER A 340 33.88 -9.16 13.77
CA SER A 340 33.28 -8.34 12.70
C SER A 340 31.75 -8.49 12.68
N GLU A 341 31.03 -7.44 12.33
CA GLU A 341 29.57 -7.46 12.15
C GLU A 341 29.16 -8.55 11.15
N GLN A 342 29.91 -8.69 10.06
CA GLN A 342 29.64 -9.70 9.04
C GLN A 342 29.71 -11.14 9.60
N ARG A 343 30.66 -11.41 10.51
CA ARG A 343 30.77 -12.70 11.20
C ARG A 343 29.57 -12.94 12.13
N LEU A 344 29.16 -11.92 12.86
CA LEU A 344 27.98 -12.00 13.72
C LEU A 344 26.69 -12.23 12.92
N ARG A 345 26.52 -11.47 11.82
CA ARG A 345 25.37 -11.65 10.91
C ARG A 345 25.30 -13.07 10.36
N ARG A 346 26.42 -13.61 9.90
CA ARG A 346 26.49 -14.98 9.39
C ARG A 346 26.07 -16.00 10.44
N ALA A 347 26.64 -15.92 11.63
CA ALA A 347 26.30 -16.84 12.72
C ALA A 347 24.81 -16.77 13.13
N LEU A 348 24.21 -15.59 13.10
CA LEU A 348 22.80 -15.38 13.39
C LEU A 348 21.88 -15.77 12.21
N GLY A 349 22.43 -16.07 11.03
CA GLY A 349 21.63 -16.33 9.82
C GLY A 349 20.86 -15.12 9.32
N VAL A 350 21.35 -13.91 9.61
CA VAL A 350 20.73 -12.65 9.17
C VAL A 350 21.59 -11.98 8.10
N PRO A 351 20.96 -11.36 7.06
CA PRO A 351 21.69 -10.73 5.96
C PRO A 351 22.56 -9.54 6.40
#